data_9ede6207dc9f73714483dfac290826e7
#
_entry.id   9ede6207dc9f73714483dfac290826e7
#
_cell.length_a   1.000
_cell.length_b   1.000
_cell.length_c   1.000
_cell.angle_alpha   90.00
_cell.angle_beta   90.00
_cell.angle_gamma   90.00
#
_symmetry.space_group_name_H-M   'P 1'
#
loop_
_entity.id
_entity.type
_entity.pdbx_description
1 polymer ?
#
loop_
_entity_poly.entity_id
_entity_poly.type
_entity_poly.pdbx_seq_one_letter_code
_entity_poly.pdbx_strand_id
1 'polypeptide(L)'
;MQIGANRRVYFDLTWHIHIFAVRYCAILTVLHEKMKNTINPFARPLYVMTKPAGAHCNLMCEYCYYLEKQKLYPDGVKHVMSDQLTEVFIREYIQSQFGQEVNFTWHGGEPMIRPLEYYKKVVRWQRQYAGSKRIMNCLQTNGTLLTPEWCRFLHNEGWLVGVSIDGPQDIHDAYRLKRNGSPTWSKVMQGIDMLNRYDVEWNAMAVVNDVAASRPLDFYRFFRDELGCRFLQFTPVVERINKHSDGRHLAHVLDKGEYEMAPFSISPEAWGMFLCDIFDEWYTNDVGEMFVQIFEATLANWVGVTPGVCSLSDWCGHAAVMEHNGDIYCCDHFVFPEYYLGNIRSKGILEMMNSEKQQTFANMKTKGLPTQCQQCKWQFACHGECPRNRFAQTADGEPGLNYLCLGYKKLFEHCSSRMEILKERFG
;
A
#
# COMPACT_ATOMS: atom_id res chain seq x y z
N MET A 1 -38.99 8.62 19.59
CA MET A 1 -39.17 7.20 19.97
C MET A 1 -38.88 6.35 18.74
N GLN A 2 -38.01 5.36 18.83
CA GLN A 2 -37.50 4.46 17.79
C GLN A 2 -36.43 5.06 16.82
N ILE A 3 -35.22 5.26 17.32
CA ILE A 3 -33.98 5.20 16.55
C ILE A 3 -33.01 4.37 17.43
N GLY A 4 -33.05 3.06 17.30
CA GLY A 4 -32.28 2.22 18.21
C GLY A 4 -32.04 0.76 17.78
N ALA A 5 -32.41 0.38 16.53
CA ALA A 5 -32.35 -1.02 16.15
C ALA A 5 -31.31 -1.38 15.05
N ASN A 6 -30.78 -0.40 14.30
CA ASN A 6 -29.92 -0.73 13.14
C ASN A 6 -28.38 -0.70 13.43
N ARG A 7 -27.94 -0.26 14.62
CA ARG A 7 -26.49 -0.23 14.94
C ARG A 7 -25.90 -1.59 15.35
N ARG A 8 -26.72 -2.54 15.85
CA ARG A 8 -26.21 -3.86 16.30
C ARG A 8 -25.94 -4.86 15.19
N VAL A 9 -26.64 -4.77 14.07
CA VAL A 9 -26.48 -5.74 12.97
C VAL A 9 -25.22 -5.47 12.15
N TYR A 10 -24.80 -4.19 12.01
CA TYR A 10 -23.54 -3.83 11.33
C TYR A 10 -22.30 -4.16 12.16
N PHE A 11 -22.42 -4.15 13.51
CA PHE A 11 -21.31 -4.49 14.39
C PHE A 11 -20.92 -5.97 14.32
N ASP A 12 -21.88 -6.86 14.11
CA ASP A 12 -21.63 -8.30 14.01
C ASP A 12 -21.00 -8.71 12.65
N LEU A 13 -21.35 -8.04 11.55
CA LEU A 13 -20.80 -8.39 10.24
C LEU A 13 -19.35 -7.90 10.02
N THR A 14 -19.02 -6.71 10.49
CA THR A 14 -17.64 -6.19 10.40
C THR A 14 -16.68 -6.90 11.37
N TRP A 15 -17.16 -7.30 12.53
CA TRP A 15 -16.43 -8.16 13.47
C TRP A 15 -16.17 -9.56 12.89
N HIS A 16 -17.15 -10.12 12.20
CA HIS A 16 -16.99 -11.42 11.53
C HIS A 16 -15.99 -11.36 10.37
N ILE A 17 -15.91 -10.27 9.63
CA ILE A 17 -14.94 -10.12 8.53
C ILE A 17 -13.51 -9.95 9.08
N HIS A 18 -13.30 -9.23 10.18
CA HIS A 18 -11.97 -9.08 10.79
C HIS A 18 -11.55 -10.32 11.59
N ILE A 19 -12.44 -10.93 12.36
CA ILE A 19 -12.21 -12.23 12.99
C ILE A 19 -12.05 -13.33 11.94
N PHE A 20 -12.75 -13.25 10.79
CA PHE A 20 -12.53 -14.14 9.67
C PHE A 20 -11.15 -13.93 9.04
N ALA A 21 -10.69 -12.69 8.85
CA ALA A 21 -9.33 -12.43 8.38
C ALA A 21 -8.27 -12.96 9.37
N VAL A 22 -8.41 -12.71 10.67
CA VAL A 22 -7.49 -13.21 11.71
C VAL A 22 -7.65 -14.72 11.93
N ARG A 23 -8.87 -15.28 11.98
CA ARG A 23 -9.10 -16.74 12.06
C ARG A 23 -8.75 -17.47 10.78
N TYR A 24 -9.01 -16.88 9.60
CA TYR A 24 -8.61 -17.45 8.33
C TYR A 24 -7.07 -17.42 8.16
N CYS A 25 -6.41 -16.36 8.63
CA CYS A 25 -4.95 -16.32 8.77
C CYS A 25 -4.45 -17.38 9.77
N ALA A 26 -5.07 -17.55 10.93
CA ALA A 26 -4.66 -18.57 11.91
C ALA A 26 -4.84 -20.01 11.38
N ILE A 27 -5.96 -20.29 10.68
CA ILE A 27 -6.17 -21.59 10.02
C ILE A 27 -5.17 -21.78 8.88
N LEU A 28 -4.87 -20.76 8.10
CA LEU A 28 -3.84 -20.79 7.06
C LEU A 28 -2.44 -20.95 7.66
N THR A 29 -2.17 -20.41 8.85
CA THR A 29 -0.87 -20.53 9.53
C THR A 29 -0.66 -21.95 10.05
N VAL A 30 -1.69 -22.59 10.63
CA VAL A 30 -1.64 -24.00 11.06
C VAL A 30 -1.51 -24.94 9.85
N LEU A 31 -2.16 -24.60 8.73
CA LEU A 31 -1.96 -25.31 7.46
C LEU A 31 -0.57 -25.03 6.88
N HIS A 32 -0.05 -23.82 7.05
CA HIS A 32 1.28 -23.41 6.60
C HIS A 32 2.40 -24.13 7.36
N GLU A 33 2.28 -24.34 8.66
CA GLU A 33 3.26 -25.13 9.43
C GLU A 33 3.26 -26.60 9.02
N LYS A 34 2.10 -27.18 8.72
CA LYS A 34 2.02 -28.55 8.17
C LYS A 34 2.52 -28.65 6.73
N MET A 35 2.56 -27.54 5.99
CA MET A 35 2.99 -27.46 4.58
C MET A 35 4.45 -27.00 4.40
N LYS A 36 5.20 -26.73 5.46
CA LYS A 36 6.62 -26.32 5.36
C LYS A 36 7.51 -27.29 4.59
N ASN A 37 7.07 -28.51 4.35
CA ASN A 37 7.82 -29.52 3.58
C ASN A 37 7.35 -29.72 2.12
N THR A 38 6.30 -28.99 1.67
CA THR A 38 5.88 -28.98 0.27
C THR A 38 5.27 -27.61 -0.04
N ILE A 39 6.12 -26.59 -0.20
CA ILE A 39 5.64 -25.29 -0.63
C ILE A 39 5.15 -25.44 -2.06
N ASN A 40 3.84 -25.57 -2.23
CA ASN A 40 3.21 -25.32 -3.51
C ASN A 40 3.26 -23.78 -3.72
N PRO A 41 4.11 -23.25 -4.61
CA PRO A 41 4.19 -21.80 -4.86
C PRO A 41 2.86 -21.23 -5.37
N PHE A 42 1.94 -22.11 -5.77
CA PHE A 42 0.60 -21.76 -6.23
C PHE A 42 -0.44 -21.63 -5.10
N ALA A 43 -0.08 -21.91 -3.84
CA ALA A 43 -1.02 -21.86 -2.71
C ALA A 43 -1.31 -20.44 -2.20
N ARG A 44 -0.54 -19.44 -2.62
CA ARG A 44 -0.76 -18.03 -2.23
C ARG A 44 -1.52 -17.28 -3.32
N PRO A 45 -2.52 -16.44 -2.98
CA PRO A 45 -3.17 -15.58 -3.95
C PRO A 45 -2.13 -14.68 -4.63
N LEU A 46 -2.18 -14.60 -5.94
CA LEU A 46 -1.37 -13.65 -6.69
C LEU A 46 -1.98 -12.27 -6.55
N TYR A 47 -1.13 -11.26 -6.42
CA TYR A 47 -1.55 -9.87 -6.40
C TYR A 47 -0.82 -9.12 -7.51
N VAL A 48 -1.58 -8.50 -8.41
CA VAL A 48 -1.04 -7.66 -9.47
C VAL A 48 -1.75 -6.32 -9.44
N MET A 49 -1.05 -5.30 -8.97
CA MET A 49 -1.52 -3.92 -9.03
C MET A 49 -1.51 -3.44 -10.47
N THR A 50 -2.57 -2.78 -10.91
CA THR A 50 -2.73 -2.38 -12.31
C THR A 50 -2.70 -0.86 -12.44
N LYS A 51 -1.94 -0.37 -13.43
CA LYS A 51 -1.74 1.05 -13.71
C LYS A 51 -2.42 1.46 -15.04
N PRO A 52 -3.75 1.63 -15.08
CA PRO A 52 -4.48 1.87 -16.33
C PRO A 52 -4.17 3.19 -17.02
N ALA A 53 -3.64 4.17 -16.27
CA ALA A 53 -3.16 5.45 -16.79
C ALA A 53 -1.61 5.60 -16.70
N GLY A 54 -0.89 4.49 -16.44
CA GLY A 54 0.56 4.53 -16.21
C GLY A 54 0.92 5.52 -15.10
N ALA A 55 1.97 6.29 -15.31
CA ALA A 55 2.40 7.34 -14.39
C ALA A 55 1.68 8.70 -14.61
N HIS A 56 0.70 8.77 -15.53
CA HIS A 56 -0.02 10.02 -15.78
C HIS A 56 -0.91 10.39 -14.58
N CYS A 57 -0.74 11.62 -14.08
CA CYS A 57 -1.49 12.16 -12.95
C CYS A 57 -1.89 13.63 -13.23
N ASN A 58 -3.03 14.03 -12.69
CA ASN A 58 -3.49 15.42 -12.71
C ASN A 58 -2.87 16.27 -11.59
N LEU A 59 -2.17 15.63 -10.63
CA LEU A 59 -1.38 16.28 -9.58
C LEU A 59 0.13 16.18 -9.87
N MET A 60 0.92 16.89 -9.06
CA MET A 60 2.38 16.91 -9.10
C MET A 60 2.92 16.99 -7.67
N CYS A 61 2.62 15.95 -6.88
CA CYS A 61 3.12 15.86 -5.51
C CYS A 61 4.65 15.75 -5.52
N GLU A 62 5.34 16.57 -4.71
CA GLU A 62 6.81 16.67 -4.76
C GLU A 62 7.53 15.37 -4.41
N TYR A 63 6.98 14.60 -3.49
CA TYR A 63 7.52 13.31 -3.04
C TYR A 63 7.13 12.11 -3.94
N CYS A 64 6.39 12.33 -5.03
CA CYS A 64 5.83 11.22 -5.81
C CYS A 64 6.90 10.50 -6.63
N TYR A 65 7.39 9.38 -6.13
CA TYR A 65 8.36 8.52 -6.81
C TYR A 65 7.86 7.95 -8.15
N TYR A 66 6.53 7.97 -8.36
CA TYR A 66 5.94 7.35 -9.53
C TYR A 66 5.91 8.27 -10.76
N LEU A 67 5.93 9.59 -10.58
CA LEU A 67 5.91 10.54 -11.69
C LEU A 67 7.10 10.37 -12.64
N GLU A 68 8.27 10.00 -12.11
CA GLU A 68 9.47 9.78 -12.92
C GLU A 68 9.39 8.54 -13.83
N LYS A 69 8.45 7.61 -13.56
CA LYS A 69 8.24 6.42 -14.39
C LYS A 69 7.76 6.76 -15.81
N GLN A 70 7.27 7.98 -16.05
CA GLN A 70 7.01 8.48 -17.40
C GLN A 70 8.25 8.41 -18.31
N LYS A 71 9.44 8.63 -17.74
CA LYS A 71 10.73 8.60 -18.47
C LYS A 71 11.12 7.21 -19.00
N LEU A 72 10.47 6.15 -18.51
CA LEU A 72 10.69 4.77 -18.99
C LEU A 72 10.04 4.51 -20.35
N TYR A 73 9.16 5.41 -20.80
CA TYR A 73 8.38 5.24 -22.02
C TYR A 73 8.67 6.37 -23.01
N PRO A 74 8.66 6.08 -24.34
CA PRO A 74 8.91 7.10 -25.35
C PRO A 74 7.92 8.27 -25.29
N ASP A 75 8.40 9.47 -25.56
CA ASP A 75 7.57 10.67 -25.67
C ASP A 75 6.51 10.49 -26.77
N GLY A 76 5.33 11.08 -26.55
CA GLY A 76 4.21 11.06 -27.49
C GLY A 76 3.35 9.79 -27.50
N VAL A 77 3.71 8.77 -26.73
CA VAL A 77 2.87 7.57 -26.53
C VAL A 77 1.75 7.88 -25.53
N LYS A 78 0.52 7.48 -25.86
CA LYS A 78 -0.57 7.53 -24.88
C LYS A 78 -0.32 6.52 -23.78
N HIS A 79 0.01 7.01 -22.58
CA HIS A 79 0.26 6.18 -21.39
C HIS A 79 -1.06 5.67 -20.78
N VAL A 80 -1.93 5.07 -21.59
CA VAL A 80 -3.21 4.52 -21.15
C VAL A 80 -3.38 3.10 -21.68
N MET A 81 -3.85 2.22 -20.81
CA MET A 81 -4.13 0.83 -21.13
C MET A 81 -5.28 0.74 -22.14
N SER A 82 -5.11 0.00 -23.23
CA SER A 82 -6.19 -0.21 -24.20
C SER A 82 -7.26 -1.14 -23.64
N ASP A 83 -8.48 -1.00 -24.14
CA ASP A 83 -9.60 -1.88 -23.76
C ASP A 83 -9.26 -3.35 -24.02
N GLN A 84 -8.64 -3.66 -25.15
CA GLN A 84 -8.22 -5.03 -25.50
C GLN A 84 -7.19 -5.58 -24.49
N LEU A 85 -6.21 -4.78 -24.09
CA LEU A 85 -5.22 -5.21 -23.08
C LEU A 85 -5.86 -5.41 -21.71
N THR A 86 -6.80 -4.55 -21.34
CA THR A 86 -7.55 -4.65 -20.08
C THR A 86 -8.36 -5.96 -20.02
N GLU A 87 -9.02 -6.31 -21.11
CA GLU A 87 -9.78 -7.57 -21.19
C GLU A 87 -8.85 -8.79 -21.08
N VAL A 88 -7.72 -8.77 -21.79
CA VAL A 88 -6.69 -9.83 -21.66
C VAL A 88 -6.22 -9.96 -20.22
N PHE A 89 -5.88 -8.85 -19.57
CA PHE A 89 -5.46 -8.86 -18.17
C PHE A 89 -6.51 -9.44 -17.25
N ILE A 90 -7.76 -9.00 -17.35
CA ILE A 90 -8.85 -9.45 -16.48
C ILE A 90 -9.03 -10.96 -16.61
N ARG A 91 -9.08 -11.49 -17.84
CA ARG A 91 -9.21 -12.91 -18.09
C ARG A 91 -8.04 -13.71 -17.50
N GLU A 92 -6.80 -13.33 -17.84
CA GLU A 92 -5.58 -14.00 -17.37
C GLU A 92 -5.46 -13.95 -15.85
N TYR A 93 -5.75 -12.79 -15.24
CA TYR A 93 -5.64 -12.62 -13.82
C TYR A 93 -6.66 -13.45 -13.04
N ILE A 94 -7.91 -13.51 -13.48
CA ILE A 94 -8.95 -14.37 -12.89
C ILE A 94 -8.55 -15.85 -13.02
N GLN A 95 -8.08 -16.28 -14.19
CA GLN A 95 -7.67 -17.66 -14.45
C GLN A 95 -6.43 -18.05 -13.63
N SER A 96 -5.54 -17.11 -13.35
CA SER A 96 -4.32 -17.32 -12.56
C SER A 96 -4.58 -17.49 -11.06
N GLN A 97 -5.77 -17.16 -10.56
CA GLN A 97 -6.09 -17.26 -9.14
C GLN A 97 -6.65 -18.65 -8.78
N PHE A 98 -6.11 -19.25 -7.74
CA PHE A 98 -6.59 -20.54 -7.23
C PHE A 98 -7.72 -20.40 -6.20
N GLY A 99 -7.80 -19.24 -5.51
CA GLY A 99 -8.84 -18.94 -4.52
C GLY A 99 -10.20 -18.61 -5.14
N GLN A 100 -11.21 -18.61 -4.28
CA GLN A 100 -12.57 -18.18 -4.67
C GLN A 100 -12.71 -16.67 -4.75
N GLU A 101 -11.78 -15.90 -4.17
CA GLU A 101 -11.79 -14.45 -4.20
C GLU A 101 -10.66 -13.92 -5.10
N VAL A 102 -10.98 -12.93 -5.92
CA VAL A 102 -10.04 -12.25 -6.82
C VAL A 102 -10.10 -10.76 -6.57
N ASN A 103 -9.01 -10.21 -6.05
CA ASN A 103 -8.89 -8.81 -5.69
C ASN A 103 -8.17 -8.04 -6.80
N PHE A 104 -8.87 -7.10 -7.45
CA PHE A 104 -8.29 -6.17 -8.40
C PHE A 104 -7.94 -4.85 -7.71
N THR A 105 -6.73 -4.35 -7.95
CA THR A 105 -6.32 -3.01 -7.48
C THR A 105 -5.97 -2.13 -8.67
N TRP A 106 -6.74 -1.07 -8.81
CA TRP A 106 -6.59 -0.04 -9.84
C TRP A 106 -5.86 1.16 -9.23
N HIS A 107 -4.65 1.39 -9.70
CA HIS A 107 -3.74 2.40 -9.17
C HIS A 107 -3.03 3.14 -10.33
N GLY A 108 -1.94 3.83 -10.09
CA GLY A 108 -1.11 4.45 -11.13
C GLY A 108 -0.66 5.83 -10.72
N GLY A 109 -0.56 6.73 -11.68
CA GLY A 109 -0.52 8.15 -11.40
C GLY A 109 -1.87 8.56 -10.80
N GLU A 110 -2.88 8.69 -11.66
CA GLU A 110 -4.27 8.82 -11.20
C GLU A 110 -5.17 7.93 -12.07
N PRO A 111 -5.73 6.84 -11.54
CA PRO A 111 -6.52 5.91 -12.34
C PRO A 111 -7.82 6.52 -12.86
N MET A 112 -8.41 7.52 -12.18
CA MET A 112 -9.62 8.18 -12.62
C MET A 112 -9.43 9.13 -13.83
N ILE A 113 -8.21 9.30 -14.33
CA ILE A 113 -7.96 9.88 -15.66
C ILE A 113 -8.58 9.00 -16.75
N ARG A 114 -8.68 7.69 -16.51
CA ARG A 114 -9.53 6.83 -17.33
C ARG A 114 -11.01 7.17 -17.07
N PRO A 115 -11.83 7.38 -18.10
CA PRO A 115 -13.22 7.75 -17.92
C PRO A 115 -14.02 6.62 -17.25
N LEU A 116 -15.12 6.96 -16.60
CA LEU A 116 -16.01 6.00 -15.95
C LEU A 116 -16.46 4.85 -16.89
N GLU A 117 -16.70 5.15 -18.16
CA GLU A 117 -17.08 4.16 -19.17
C GLU A 117 -16.02 3.04 -19.34
N TYR A 118 -14.76 3.33 -19.11
CA TYR A 118 -13.71 2.30 -19.08
C TYR A 118 -13.96 1.32 -17.91
N TYR A 119 -14.26 1.79 -16.73
CA TYR A 119 -14.50 0.95 -15.54
C TYR A 119 -15.82 0.18 -15.64
N LYS A 120 -16.83 0.73 -16.30
CA LYS A 120 -18.05 -0.03 -16.65
C LYS A 120 -17.72 -1.21 -17.58
N LYS A 121 -16.75 -1.07 -18.51
CA LYS A 121 -16.25 -2.19 -19.32
C LYS A 121 -15.48 -3.20 -18.48
N VAL A 122 -14.63 -2.73 -17.55
CA VAL A 122 -13.90 -3.59 -16.60
C VAL A 122 -14.86 -4.53 -15.88
N VAL A 123 -15.92 -4.00 -15.27
CA VAL A 123 -16.91 -4.79 -14.54
C VAL A 123 -17.60 -5.80 -15.46
N ARG A 124 -17.93 -5.42 -16.70
CA ARG A 124 -18.52 -6.37 -17.67
C ARG A 124 -17.58 -7.54 -17.96
N TRP A 125 -16.31 -7.30 -18.22
CA TRP A 125 -15.32 -8.36 -18.46
C TRP A 125 -15.09 -9.21 -17.20
N GLN A 126 -15.02 -8.58 -16.03
CA GLN A 126 -14.92 -9.32 -14.77
C GLN A 126 -16.09 -10.28 -14.61
N ARG A 127 -17.33 -9.84 -14.81
CA ARG A 127 -18.54 -10.69 -14.76
C ARG A 127 -18.50 -11.81 -15.80
N GLN A 128 -18.01 -11.53 -17.00
CA GLN A 128 -17.88 -12.50 -18.08
C GLN A 128 -16.92 -13.64 -17.73
N TYR A 129 -15.80 -13.32 -17.07
CA TYR A 129 -14.73 -14.29 -16.81
C TYR A 129 -14.69 -14.83 -15.37
N ALA A 130 -15.50 -14.30 -14.46
CA ALA A 130 -15.48 -14.67 -13.03
C ALA A 130 -15.79 -16.14 -12.75
N GLY A 131 -16.68 -16.76 -13.56
CA GLY A 131 -17.18 -18.10 -13.22
C GLY A 131 -17.86 -18.08 -11.84
N SER A 132 -17.39 -18.93 -10.93
CA SER A 132 -17.87 -18.98 -9.54
C SER A 132 -17.09 -18.07 -8.57
N LYS A 133 -16.08 -17.35 -9.06
CA LYS A 133 -15.21 -16.54 -8.21
C LYS A 133 -15.88 -15.22 -7.83
N ARG A 134 -15.65 -14.78 -6.59
CA ARG A 134 -16.04 -13.46 -6.10
C ARG A 134 -15.00 -12.44 -6.52
N ILE A 135 -15.43 -11.43 -7.25
CA ILE A 135 -14.56 -10.34 -7.69
C ILE A 135 -14.69 -9.16 -6.73
N MET A 136 -13.57 -8.66 -6.27
CA MET A 136 -13.48 -7.46 -5.45
C MET A 136 -12.60 -6.44 -6.15
N ASN A 137 -12.97 -5.16 -6.06
CA ASN A 137 -12.23 -4.06 -6.66
C ASN A 137 -11.83 -3.02 -5.63
N CYS A 138 -10.58 -2.57 -5.70
CA CYS A 138 -10.07 -1.43 -4.95
C CYS A 138 -9.55 -0.38 -5.92
N LEU A 139 -9.95 0.87 -5.72
CA LEU A 139 -9.49 2.04 -6.49
C LEU A 139 -8.67 2.95 -5.59
N GLN A 140 -7.36 3.08 -5.88
CA GLN A 140 -6.51 4.02 -5.15
C GLN A 140 -6.43 5.34 -5.92
N THR A 141 -6.97 6.41 -5.36
CA THR A 141 -7.11 7.71 -6.02
C THR A 141 -6.66 8.87 -5.14
N ASN A 142 -6.28 9.98 -5.77
CA ASN A 142 -6.08 11.26 -5.08
C ASN A 142 -7.41 11.98 -4.73
N GLY A 143 -8.56 11.42 -5.07
CA GLY A 143 -9.88 11.90 -4.70
C GLY A 143 -10.38 13.15 -5.44
N THR A 144 -9.52 13.84 -6.21
CA THR A 144 -9.88 15.14 -6.81
C THR A 144 -10.80 15.05 -8.03
N LEU A 145 -10.97 13.87 -8.61
CA LEU A 145 -11.79 13.61 -9.80
C LEU A 145 -13.11 12.91 -9.50
N LEU A 146 -13.42 12.68 -8.23
CA LEU A 146 -14.69 12.10 -7.80
C LEU A 146 -15.87 13.01 -8.20
N THR A 147 -16.92 12.38 -8.69
CA THR A 147 -18.19 13.04 -9.07
C THR A 147 -19.37 12.21 -8.55
N PRO A 148 -20.58 12.77 -8.48
CA PRO A 148 -21.78 12.01 -8.10
C PRO A 148 -22.00 10.73 -8.94
N GLU A 149 -21.65 10.78 -10.23
CA GLU A 149 -21.79 9.61 -11.11
C GLU A 149 -20.78 8.51 -10.77
N TRP A 150 -19.53 8.89 -10.49
CA TRP A 150 -18.52 7.98 -10.01
C TRP A 150 -18.91 7.33 -8.67
N CYS A 151 -19.38 8.13 -7.71
CA CYS A 151 -19.76 7.60 -6.40
C CYS A 151 -20.95 6.63 -6.49
N ARG A 152 -21.97 6.92 -7.33
CA ARG A 152 -23.04 5.95 -7.58
C ARG A 152 -22.53 4.64 -8.19
N PHE A 153 -21.61 4.70 -9.13
CA PHE A 153 -21.00 3.49 -9.70
C PHE A 153 -20.22 2.71 -8.66
N LEU A 154 -19.33 3.37 -7.89
CA LEU A 154 -18.51 2.73 -6.87
C LEU A 154 -19.36 2.05 -5.79
N HIS A 155 -20.42 2.72 -5.31
CA HIS A 155 -21.37 2.17 -4.36
C HIS A 155 -22.11 0.94 -4.95
N ASN A 156 -22.71 1.08 -6.14
CA ASN A 156 -23.49 0.01 -6.75
C ASN A 156 -22.69 -1.25 -7.09
N GLU A 157 -21.41 -1.08 -7.39
CA GLU A 157 -20.47 -2.18 -7.71
C GLU A 157 -19.69 -2.66 -6.47
N GLY A 158 -19.91 -2.07 -5.29
CA GLY A 158 -19.25 -2.45 -4.03
C GLY A 158 -17.74 -2.29 -4.05
N TRP A 159 -17.24 -1.19 -4.64
CA TRP A 159 -15.81 -0.91 -4.71
C TRP A 159 -15.30 -0.28 -3.42
N LEU A 160 -14.14 -0.72 -2.95
CA LEU A 160 -13.40 -0.03 -1.90
C LEU A 160 -12.54 1.09 -2.51
N VAL A 161 -12.60 2.28 -1.94
CA VAL A 161 -11.83 3.44 -2.40
C VAL A 161 -10.74 3.79 -1.40
N GLY A 162 -9.47 3.66 -1.81
CA GLY A 162 -8.34 4.24 -1.08
C GLY A 162 -8.18 5.71 -1.47
N VAL A 163 -8.34 6.63 -0.52
CA VAL A 163 -8.17 8.06 -0.77
C VAL A 163 -6.83 8.54 -0.23
N SER A 164 -6.05 9.17 -1.10
CA SER A 164 -4.79 9.78 -0.71
C SER A 164 -5.00 11.15 -0.08
N ILE A 165 -4.83 11.26 1.23
CA ILE A 165 -4.91 12.52 1.99
C ILE A 165 -3.88 12.51 3.13
N ASP A 166 -3.09 13.57 3.27
CA ASP A 166 -1.92 13.60 4.15
C ASP A 166 -2.17 14.35 5.47
N GLY A 167 -3.43 14.46 5.91
CA GLY A 167 -3.77 15.10 7.18
C GLY A 167 -4.45 16.47 7.03
N PRO A 168 -4.33 17.37 8.01
CA PRO A 168 -4.81 18.75 7.96
C PRO A 168 -4.33 19.50 6.73
N GLN A 169 -5.03 20.57 6.38
CA GLN A 169 -4.81 21.30 5.14
C GLN A 169 -3.36 21.75 4.92
N ASP A 170 -2.73 22.29 5.93
CA ASP A 170 -1.37 22.81 5.85
C ASP A 170 -0.32 21.71 5.69
N ILE A 171 -0.54 20.54 6.28
CA ILE A 171 0.32 19.35 6.10
C ILE A 171 0.14 18.79 4.69
N HIS A 172 -1.11 18.63 4.25
CA HIS A 172 -1.43 18.08 2.93
C HIS A 172 -0.92 18.99 1.81
N ASP A 173 -1.24 20.28 1.87
CA ASP A 173 -0.91 21.24 0.82
C ASP A 173 0.58 21.66 0.84
N ALA A 174 1.38 21.21 1.81
CA ALA A 174 2.82 21.40 1.79
C ALA A 174 3.48 20.76 0.55
N TYR A 175 3.02 19.55 0.16
CA TYR A 175 3.68 18.77 -0.90
C TYR A 175 2.71 18.15 -1.91
N ARG A 176 1.41 18.08 -1.62
CA ARG A 176 0.42 17.47 -2.51
C ARG A 176 -0.28 18.54 -3.35
N LEU A 177 0.39 18.98 -4.41
CA LEU A 177 0.03 20.12 -5.21
C LEU A 177 -0.42 19.73 -6.64
N LYS A 178 -1.12 20.64 -7.30
CA LYS A 178 -1.35 20.58 -8.75
C LYS A 178 -0.07 20.95 -9.50
N ARG A 179 -0.04 20.68 -10.81
CA ARG A 179 1.09 21.06 -11.70
C ARG A 179 1.43 22.55 -11.70
N ASN A 180 0.47 23.41 -11.41
CA ASN A 180 0.66 24.86 -11.29
C ASN A 180 0.97 25.33 -9.87
N GLY A 181 1.27 24.44 -8.94
CA GLY A 181 1.56 24.75 -7.54
C GLY A 181 0.33 25.05 -6.67
N SER A 182 -0.90 24.96 -7.22
CA SER A 182 -2.10 25.22 -6.42
C SER A 182 -2.39 24.09 -5.43
N PRO A 183 -2.95 24.42 -4.24
CA PRO A 183 -3.32 23.46 -3.21
C PRO A 183 -4.43 22.50 -3.68
N THR A 184 -4.53 21.34 -3.05
CA THR A 184 -5.47 20.30 -3.43
C THR A 184 -6.38 19.82 -2.31
N TRP A 185 -6.07 20.09 -1.05
CA TRP A 185 -6.79 19.59 0.12
C TRP A 185 -8.31 19.82 0.04
N SER A 186 -8.76 21.03 -0.23
CA SER A 186 -10.19 21.34 -0.32
C SER A 186 -10.91 20.51 -1.39
N LYS A 187 -10.22 20.14 -2.48
CA LYS A 187 -10.79 19.32 -3.54
C LYS A 187 -10.86 17.84 -3.14
N VAL A 188 -9.88 17.35 -2.39
CA VAL A 188 -9.90 16.00 -1.81
C VAL A 188 -11.02 15.87 -0.78
N MET A 189 -11.18 16.86 0.10
CA MET A 189 -12.27 16.90 1.08
C MET A 189 -13.65 16.86 0.41
N GLN A 190 -13.86 17.61 -0.67
CA GLN A 190 -15.09 17.52 -1.48
C GLN A 190 -15.31 16.10 -2.03
N GLY A 191 -14.22 15.41 -2.42
CA GLY A 191 -14.28 14.02 -2.87
C GLY A 191 -14.72 13.07 -1.75
N ILE A 192 -14.15 13.22 -0.56
CA ILE A 192 -14.50 12.42 0.63
C ILE A 192 -15.96 12.68 1.04
N ASP A 193 -16.40 13.94 1.05
CA ASP A 193 -17.80 14.27 1.33
C ASP A 193 -18.77 13.58 0.35
N MET A 194 -18.38 13.47 -0.93
CA MET A 194 -19.17 12.74 -1.92
C MET A 194 -19.18 11.25 -1.64
N LEU A 195 -18.04 10.63 -1.31
CA LEU A 195 -17.99 9.21 -0.93
C LEU A 195 -18.92 8.93 0.24
N ASN A 196 -18.88 9.74 1.29
CA ASN A 196 -19.75 9.62 2.46
C ASN A 196 -21.24 9.81 2.08
N ARG A 197 -21.56 10.81 1.27
CA ARG A 197 -22.94 11.09 0.83
C ARG A 197 -23.56 9.95 0.03
N TYR A 198 -22.74 9.24 -0.74
CA TYR A 198 -23.19 8.12 -1.57
C TYR A 198 -22.95 6.75 -0.93
N ASP A 199 -22.57 6.71 0.35
CA ASP A 199 -22.30 5.47 1.10
C ASP A 199 -21.29 4.54 0.38
N VAL A 200 -20.20 5.13 -0.12
CA VAL A 200 -19.09 4.39 -0.71
C VAL A 200 -18.09 4.03 0.38
N GLU A 201 -17.72 2.77 0.49
CA GLU A 201 -16.67 2.34 1.41
C GLU A 201 -15.32 2.93 1.01
N TRP A 202 -14.63 3.55 1.96
CA TRP A 202 -13.31 4.12 1.71
C TRP A 202 -12.39 4.04 2.92
N ASN A 203 -11.09 4.09 2.63
CA ASN A 203 -10.02 4.20 3.62
C ASN A 203 -9.07 5.36 3.26
N ALA A 204 -8.33 5.86 4.25
CA ALA A 204 -7.32 6.88 4.05
C ALA A 204 -5.93 6.25 3.89
N MET A 205 -5.21 6.71 2.86
CA MET A 205 -3.79 6.49 2.72
C MET A 205 -3.07 7.84 2.88
N ALA A 206 -2.26 7.96 3.91
CA ALA A 206 -1.55 9.17 4.24
C ALA A 206 -0.03 8.98 4.07
N VAL A 207 0.60 9.96 3.47
CA VAL A 207 2.06 10.03 3.37
C VAL A 207 2.57 10.85 4.54
N VAL A 208 3.49 10.28 5.32
CA VAL A 208 4.11 10.95 6.47
C VAL A 208 5.43 11.56 6.02
N ASN A 209 5.41 12.87 5.87
CA ASN A 209 6.55 13.72 5.53
C ASN A 209 7.12 14.40 6.79
N ASP A 210 8.11 15.27 6.63
CA ASP A 210 8.74 16.05 7.70
C ASP A 210 7.75 16.94 8.46
N VAL A 211 6.80 17.57 7.76
CA VAL A 211 5.77 18.44 8.36
C VAL A 211 4.79 17.61 9.20
N ALA A 212 4.28 16.49 8.65
CA ALA A 212 3.40 15.56 9.35
C ALA A 212 4.07 15.01 10.62
N ALA A 213 5.35 14.64 10.52
CA ALA A 213 6.12 14.07 11.62
C ALA A 213 6.29 15.02 12.81
N SER A 214 6.22 16.33 12.58
CA SER A 214 6.34 17.35 13.64
C SER A 214 5.07 17.51 14.49
N ARG A 215 3.92 16.98 14.02
CA ARG A 215 2.60 17.13 14.68
C ARG A 215 1.80 15.81 14.63
N PRO A 216 2.30 14.74 15.27
CA PRO A 216 1.71 13.39 15.16
C PRO A 216 0.25 13.32 15.64
N LEU A 217 -0.07 13.98 16.76
CA LEU A 217 -1.43 13.93 17.31
C LEU A 217 -2.42 14.78 16.52
N ASP A 218 -2.02 15.95 16.00
CA ASP A 218 -2.87 16.74 15.12
C ASP A 218 -3.19 15.96 13.84
N PHE A 219 -2.17 15.31 13.27
CA PHE A 219 -2.33 14.44 12.12
C PHE A 219 -3.30 13.28 12.40
N TYR A 220 -3.12 12.54 13.49
CA TYR A 220 -3.96 11.39 13.81
C TYR A 220 -5.41 11.77 14.13
N ARG A 221 -5.59 12.80 14.97
CA ARG A 221 -6.91 13.29 15.40
C ARG A 221 -7.72 13.86 14.23
N PHE A 222 -7.07 14.46 13.23
CA PHE A 222 -7.74 14.87 12.00
C PHE A 222 -8.47 13.68 11.32
N PHE A 223 -7.83 12.55 11.18
CA PHE A 223 -8.47 11.37 10.58
C PHE A 223 -9.59 10.80 11.46
N ARG A 224 -9.36 10.74 12.76
CA ARG A 224 -10.33 10.19 13.70
C ARG A 224 -11.53 11.13 13.91
N ASP A 225 -11.27 12.38 14.26
CA ASP A 225 -12.27 13.31 14.80
C ASP A 225 -12.95 14.14 13.70
N GLU A 226 -12.20 14.60 12.68
CA GLU A 226 -12.74 15.43 11.61
C GLU A 226 -13.25 14.62 10.44
N LEU A 227 -12.52 13.58 10.00
CA LEU A 227 -12.91 12.73 8.88
C LEU A 227 -13.79 11.55 9.29
N GLY A 228 -13.78 11.12 10.56
CA GLY A 228 -14.42 9.89 10.99
C GLY A 228 -13.88 8.65 10.29
N CYS A 229 -12.61 8.70 9.85
CA CYS A 229 -11.96 7.62 9.14
C CYS A 229 -11.66 6.47 10.10
N ARG A 230 -12.10 5.24 9.75
CA ARG A 230 -11.85 4.06 10.58
C ARG A 230 -10.63 3.26 10.16
N PHE A 231 -10.17 3.40 8.93
CA PHE A 231 -9.07 2.63 8.36
C PHE A 231 -8.00 3.58 7.82
N LEU A 232 -6.86 3.62 8.47
CA LEU A 232 -5.78 4.55 8.19
C LEU A 232 -4.48 3.80 7.90
N GLN A 233 -3.87 4.11 6.77
CA GLN A 233 -2.56 3.61 6.38
C GLN A 233 -1.54 4.75 6.39
N PHE A 234 -0.41 4.54 7.06
CA PHE A 234 0.74 5.45 7.03
C PHE A 234 1.81 4.94 6.06
N THR A 235 2.36 5.85 5.28
CA THR A 235 3.51 5.57 4.41
C THR A 235 4.58 6.64 4.67
N PRO A 236 5.73 6.29 5.27
CA PRO A 236 6.80 7.26 5.48
C PRO A 236 7.43 7.65 4.15
N VAL A 237 7.69 8.94 3.95
CA VAL A 237 8.48 9.41 2.81
C VAL A 237 9.95 9.18 3.10
N VAL A 238 10.59 8.38 2.24
CA VAL A 238 12.02 8.11 2.28
C VAL A 238 12.54 8.22 0.84
N GLU A 239 12.89 9.43 0.45
CA GLU A 239 13.40 9.70 -0.90
C GLU A 239 14.78 10.33 -0.83
N ARG A 240 15.61 9.97 -1.78
CA ARG A 240 16.95 10.54 -1.96
C ARG A 240 17.00 11.35 -3.24
N ILE A 241 17.76 12.42 -3.23
CA ILE A 241 18.02 13.25 -4.40
C ILE A 241 19.53 13.27 -4.69
N ASN A 242 19.89 13.40 -5.95
CA ASN A 242 21.29 13.55 -6.33
C ASN A 242 21.77 14.95 -5.91
N LYS A 243 22.88 15.04 -5.19
CA LYS A 243 23.48 16.31 -4.73
C LYS A 243 23.83 17.29 -5.84
N HIS A 244 24.03 16.78 -7.06
CA HIS A 244 24.43 17.56 -8.23
C HIS A 244 23.29 17.83 -9.20
N SER A 245 22.03 17.45 -8.86
CA SER A 245 20.86 17.72 -9.68
C SER A 245 20.09 18.94 -9.18
N ASP A 246 19.20 19.46 -10.01
CA ASP A 246 18.28 20.56 -9.66
C ASP A 246 17.17 20.16 -8.64
N GLY A 247 17.38 19.09 -7.91
CA GLY A 247 16.54 18.65 -6.79
C GLY A 247 15.27 17.90 -7.16
N ARG A 248 14.99 17.64 -8.44
CA ARG A 248 13.77 16.94 -8.89
C ARG A 248 13.96 15.50 -9.29
N HIS A 249 15.20 14.99 -9.26
CA HIS A 249 15.48 13.60 -9.62
C HIS A 249 15.62 12.73 -8.39
N LEU A 250 14.55 12.03 -8.06
CA LEU A 250 14.57 11.04 -6.99
C LEU A 250 15.50 9.89 -7.37
N ALA A 251 16.40 9.55 -6.46
CA ALA A 251 17.37 8.50 -6.69
C ALA A 251 16.71 7.12 -6.70
N HIS A 252 17.04 6.33 -7.68
CA HIS A 252 16.70 4.92 -7.70
C HIS A 252 17.52 4.15 -6.65
N VAL A 253 16.95 3.04 -6.13
CA VAL A 253 17.64 2.19 -5.14
C VAL A 253 18.96 1.60 -5.63
N LEU A 254 19.10 1.43 -6.95
CA LEU A 254 20.33 0.92 -7.60
C LEU A 254 21.29 2.02 -8.05
N ASP A 255 20.90 3.28 -7.95
CA ASP A 255 21.75 4.38 -8.39
C ASP A 255 23.02 4.44 -7.54
N LYS A 256 24.14 4.59 -8.24
CA LYS A 256 25.46 4.82 -7.63
C LYS A 256 25.80 6.29 -7.77
N GLY A 257 26.08 6.96 -6.67
CA GLY A 257 26.44 8.38 -6.69
C GLY A 257 26.39 8.99 -5.31
N GLU A 258 26.56 10.31 -5.25
CA GLU A 258 26.38 11.06 -4.02
C GLU A 258 24.94 11.54 -3.91
N TYR A 259 24.28 11.08 -2.87
CA TYR A 259 22.89 11.36 -2.60
C TYR A 259 22.73 12.01 -1.22
N GLU A 260 21.70 12.81 -1.10
CA GLU A 260 21.21 13.31 0.17
C GLU A 260 19.70 13.00 0.32
N MET A 261 19.21 13.05 1.55
CA MET A 261 17.77 12.88 1.77
C MET A 261 17.02 14.10 1.25
N ALA A 262 15.95 13.86 0.52
CA ALA A 262 15.06 14.93 0.10
C ALA A 262 14.51 15.67 1.33
N PRO A 263 14.37 17.02 1.28
CA PRO A 263 13.95 17.82 2.45
C PRO A 263 12.62 17.38 3.08
N PHE A 264 11.72 16.87 2.27
CA PHE A 264 10.43 16.34 2.70
C PHE A 264 10.48 14.92 3.28
N SER A 265 11.64 14.26 3.27
CA SER A 265 11.80 12.92 3.83
C SER A 265 11.82 12.95 5.35
N ILE A 266 11.19 11.94 5.95
CA ILE A 266 11.17 11.79 7.39
C ILE A 266 12.49 11.20 7.91
N SER A 267 13.01 11.73 9.02
CA SER A 267 14.18 11.12 9.68
C SER A 267 13.79 9.86 10.48
N PRO A 268 14.73 8.93 10.71
CA PRO A 268 14.49 7.76 11.53
C PRO A 268 13.94 8.07 12.93
N GLU A 269 14.48 9.10 13.56
CA GLU A 269 14.07 9.54 14.89
C GLU A 269 12.66 10.12 14.90
N ALA A 270 12.36 10.99 13.93
CA ALA A 270 11.04 11.59 13.77
C ALA A 270 9.97 10.52 13.47
N TRP A 271 10.30 9.52 12.63
CA TRP A 271 9.42 8.39 12.37
C TRP A 271 9.09 7.61 13.64
N GLY A 272 10.12 7.32 14.45
CA GLY A 272 9.92 6.59 15.71
C GLY A 272 9.07 7.37 16.71
N MET A 273 9.29 8.69 16.85
CA MET A 273 8.48 9.55 17.73
C MET A 273 7.03 9.63 17.23
N PHE A 274 6.84 9.91 15.94
CA PHE A 274 5.53 9.96 15.30
C PHE A 274 4.70 8.71 15.58
N LEU A 275 5.29 7.54 15.40
CA LEU A 275 4.60 6.28 15.65
C LEU A 275 4.31 6.04 17.12
N CYS A 276 5.23 6.38 18.03
CA CYS A 276 5.03 6.19 19.48
C CYS A 276 3.90 7.07 20.01
N ASP A 277 3.88 8.36 19.63
CA ASP A 277 2.86 9.29 20.11
C ASP A 277 1.45 8.88 19.62
N ILE A 278 1.33 8.47 18.36
CA ILE A 278 0.05 7.99 17.82
C ILE A 278 -0.33 6.64 18.43
N PHE A 279 0.64 5.75 18.67
CA PHE A 279 0.38 4.47 19.29
C PHE A 279 -0.20 4.63 20.70
N ASP A 280 0.31 5.58 21.49
CA ASP A 280 -0.19 5.86 22.83
C ASP A 280 -1.65 6.34 22.83
N GLU A 281 -1.97 7.26 21.92
CA GLU A 281 -3.34 7.76 21.73
C GLU A 281 -4.27 6.63 21.25
N TRP A 282 -3.86 5.90 20.21
CA TRP A 282 -4.62 4.77 19.66
C TRP A 282 -4.85 3.64 20.66
N TYR A 283 -3.79 3.24 21.37
CA TYR A 283 -3.90 2.16 22.36
C TYR A 283 -4.85 2.50 23.51
N THR A 284 -4.84 3.76 23.94
CA THR A 284 -5.66 4.21 25.08
C THR A 284 -7.13 4.38 24.71
N ASN A 285 -7.41 4.86 23.49
CA ASN A 285 -8.75 5.36 23.16
C ASN A 285 -9.43 4.57 22.04
N ASP A 286 -8.68 3.98 21.11
CA ASP A 286 -9.21 3.68 19.78
C ASP A 286 -9.04 2.22 19.32
N VAL A 287 -8.47 1.34 20.18
CA VAL A 287 -8.29 -0.10 19.86
C VAL A 287 -9.65 -0.76 19.63
N GLY A 288 -9.84 -1.31 18.39
CA GLY A 288 -11.10 -1.91 17.95
C GLY A 288 -12.09 -0.92 17.34
N GLU A 289 -11.82 0.40 17.42
CA GLU A 289 -12.63 1.45 16.84
C GLU A 289 -11.98 2.03 15.59
N MET A 290 -10.68 2.30 15.62
CA MET A 290 -9.87 2.80 14.52
C MET A 290 -8.73 1.83 14.19
N PHE A 291 -8.60 1.45 12.93
CA PHE A 291 -7.63 0.49 12.44
C PHE A 291 -6.47 1.22 11.76
N VAL A 292 -5.32 1.22 12.42
CA VAL A 292 -4.08 1.80 11.90
C VAL A 292 -3.21 0.67 11.36
N GLN A 293 -3.05 0.58 10.05
CA GLN A 293 -2.46 -0.58 9.38
C GLN A 293 -1.11 -1.02 9.96
N ILE A 294 -0.23 -0.08 10.32
CA ILE A 294 1.09 -0.42 10.87
C ILE A 294 1.01 -1.04 12.27
N PHE A 295 0.04 -0.64 13.09
CA PHE A 295 -0.16 -1.20 14.42
C PHE A 295 -0.82 -2.57 14.34
N GLU A 296 -1.80 -2.73 13.45
CA GLU A 296 -2.41 -4.04 13.17
C GLU A 296 -1.39 -5.04 12.61
N ALA A 297 -0.54 -4.60 11.67
CA ALA A 297 0.53 -5.43 11.12
C ALA A 297 1.60 -5.78 12.17
N THR A 298 1.88 -4.86 13.09
CA THR A 298 2.77 -5.11 14.23
C THR A 298 2.15 -6.17 15.14
N LEU A 299 0.90 -6.03 15.53
CA LEU A 299 0.19 -7.01 16.34
C LEU A 299 0.13 -8.39 15.67
N ALA A 300 -0.13 -8.43 14.36
CA ALA A 300 -0.11 -9.69 13.59
C ALA A 300 1.22 -10.43 13.72
N ASN A 301 2.35 -9.72 13.65
CA ASN A 301 3.67 -10.31 13.86
C ASN A 301 3.88 -10.78 15.31
N TRP A 302 3.33 -10.09 16.31
CA TRP A 302 3.35 -10.55 17.72
C TRP A 302 2.53 -11.82 17.93
N VAL A 303 1.40 -11.94 17.25
CA VAL A 303 0.56 -13.14 17.27
C VAL A 303 1.18 -14.29 16.43
N GLY A 304 2.10 -13.99 15.52
CA GLY A 304 2.74 -14.97 14.64
C GLY A 304 1.93 -15.28 13.37
N VAL A 305 1.09 -14.34 12.92
CA VAL A 305 0.31 -14.45 11.68
C VAL A 305 0.82 -13.47 10.62
N THR A 306 0.41 -13.67 9.37
CA THR A 306 0.84 -12.80 8.26
C THR A 306 0.33 -11.36 8.48
N PRO A 307 1.21 -10.34 8.44
CA PRO A 307 0.85 -8.97 8.84
C PRO A 307 -0.02 -8.20 7.83
N GLY A 308 -0.31 -8.76 6.66
CA GLY A 308 -1.15 -8.11 5.64
C GLY A 308 -0.48 -6.93 4.92
N VAL A 309 0.73 -6.53 5.33
CA VAL A 309 1.53 -5.48 4.69
C VAL A 309 2.93 -5.99 4.38
N CYS A 310 3.38 -5.77 3.14
CA CYS A 310 4.64 -6.34 2.66
C CYS A 310 5.88 -5.76 3.36
N SER A 311 5.83 -4.52 3.85
CA SER A 311 6.97 -3.90 4.56
C SER A 311 7.34 -4.67 5.83
N LEU A 312 6.37 -5.15 6.60
CA LEU A 312 6.56 -5.92 7.82
C LEU A 312 6.42 -7.44 7.65
N SER A 313 6.31 -7.94 6.40
CA SER A 313 6.31 -9.38 6.12
C SER A 313 7.72 -9.94 6.03
N ASP A 314 7.85 -11.24 6.27
CA ASP A 314 9.10 -12.00 6.12
C ASP A 314 9.49 -12.27 4.65
N TRP A 315 8.59 -11.98 3.71
CA TRP A 315 8.77 -12.30 2.30
C TRP A 315 8.23 -11.20 1.39
N CYS A 316 8.93 -10.91 0.28
CA CYS A 316 8.49 -10.07 -0.83
C CYS A 316 8.01 -10.92 -2.02
N GLY A 317 7.49 -10.29 -3.08
CA GLY A 317 7.32 -10.94 -4.38
C GLY A 317 5.96 -11.59 -4.63
N HIS A 318 4.99 -11.41 -3.74
CA HIS A 318 3.59 -11.77 -4.03
C HIS A 318 2.77 -10.62 -4.61
N ALA A 319 3.35 -9.42 -4.67
CA ALA A 319 2.73 -8.22 -5.20
C ALA A 319 3.54 -7.70 -6.39
N ALA A 320 3.11 -7.99 -7.60
CA ALA A 320 3.63 -7.43 -8.83
C ALA A 320 2.85 -6.18 -9.24
N VAL A 321 3.37 -5.47 -10.25
CA VAL A 321 2.66 -4.35 -10.87
C VAL A 321 2.62 -4.53 -12.38
N MET A 322 1.47 -4.21 -13.00
CA MET A 322 1.31 -4.17 -14.44
C MET A 322 1.12 -2.73 -14.91
N GLU A 323 1.98 -2.34 -15.83
CA GLU A 323 1.94 -1.05 -16.48
C GLU A 323 0.89 -0.99 -17.60
N HIS A 324 0.57 0.24 -18.03
CA HIS A 324 -0.44 0.53 -19.06
C HIS A 324 -0.21 -0.14 -20.42
N ASN A 325 1.01 -0.56 -20.71
CA ASN A 325 1.41 -1.26 -21.94
C ASN A 325 1.41 -2.79 -21.82
N GLY A 326 1.12 -3.33 -20.61
CA GLY A 326 1.10 -4.76 -20.31
C GLY A 326 2.40 -5.33 -19.77
N ASP A 327 3.41 -4.49 -19.57
CA ASP A 327 4.65 -4.88 -18.90
C ASP A 327 4.41 -5.15 -17.42
N ILE A 328 4.96 -6.25 -16.93
CA ILE A 328 4.86 -6.65 -15.52
C ILE A 328 6.24 -6.58 -14.88
N TYR A 329 6.28 -5.96 -13.70
CA TYR A 329 7.48 -5.81 -12.88
C TYR A 329 7.28 -6.46 -11.52
N CYS A 330 8.40 -6.78 -10.84
CA CYS A 330 8.40 -7.48 -9.56
C CYS A 330 7.61 -6.79 -8.46
N CYS A 331 7.58 -5.46 -8.44
CA CYS A 331 6.91 -4.66 -7.42
C CYS A 331 6.67 -3.23 -7.95
N ASP A 332 5.67 -2.55 -7.41
CA ASP A 332 5.33 -1.15 -7.69
C ASP A 332 6.49 -0.16 -7.45
N HIS A 333 7.27 -0.37 -6.39
CA HIS A 333 8.44 0.44 -6.08
C HIS A 333 9.64 0.15 -7.01
N PHE A 334 9.63 -0.99 -7.69
CA PHE A 334 10.75 -1.49 -8.50
C PHE A 334 10.36 -1.59 -10.00
N VAL A 335 9.67 -0.55 -10.52
CA VAL A 335 9.38 -0.43 -11.95
C VAL A 335 10.63 0.10 -12.65
N PHE A 336 11.55 -0.81 -12.99
CA PHE A 336 12.81 -0.54 -13.68
C PHE A 336 13.20 -1.77 -14.52
N PRO A 337 14.02 -1.60 -15.57
CA PRO A 337 14.37 -2.69 -16.49
C PRO A 337 14.92 -3.95 -15.78
N GLU A 338 15.68 -3.78 -14.70
CA GLU A 338 16.28 -4.86 -13.92
C GLU A 338 15.22 -5.77 -13.28
N TYR A 339 14.04 -5.24 -12.98
CA TYR A 339 12.95 -5.93 -12.31
C TYR A 339 11.78 -6.29 -13.25
N TYR A 340 11.98 -6.14 -14.55
CA TYR A 340 11.02 -6.52 -15.56
C TYR A 340 10.86 -8.04 -15.65
N LEU A 341 9.63 -8.54 -15.57
CA LEU A 341 9.29 -9.97 -15.62
C LEU A 341 8.85 -10.43 -17.01
N GLY A 342 8.22 -9.56 -17.77
CA GLY A 342 7.69 -9.85 -19.08
C GLY A 342 6.45 -9.01 -19.42
N ASN A 343 5.90 -9.23 -20.61
CA ASN A 343 4.66 -8.58 -21.06
C ASN A 343 3.54 -9.61 -21.15
N ILE A 344 2.36 -9.25 -20.62
CA ILE A 344 1.20 -10.16 -20.55
C ILE A 344 0.70 -10.64 -21.92
N ARG A 345 1.04 -9.95 -23.01
CA ARG A 345 0.69 -10.39 -24.37
C ARG A 345 1.51 -11.59 -24.86
N SER A 346 2.66 -11.82 -24.26
CA SER A 346 3.61 -12.87 -24.67
C SER A 346 3.90 -13.90 -23.60
N LYS A 347 3.56 -13.61 -22.32
CA LYS A 347 3.92 -14.45 -21.20
C LYS A 347 2.80 -14.44 -20.14
N GLY A 348 2.37 -15.62 -19.67
CA GLY A 348 1.31 -15.73 -18.68
C GLY A 348 1.70 -15.16 -17.29
N ILE A 349 0.73 -14.64 -16.55
CA ILE A 349 0.95 -14.08 -15.20
C ILE A 349 1.58 -15.11 -14.27
N LEU A 350 1.07 -16.34 -14.25
CA LEU A 350 1.62 -17.44 -13.42
C LEU A 350 3.08 -17.72 -13.73
N GLU A 351 3.44 -17.76 -14.99
CA GLU A 351 4.81 -17.99 -15.42
C GLU A 351 5.74 -16.88 -14.94
N MET A 352 5.32 -15.61 -15.08
CA MET A 352 6.07 -14.45 -14.62
C MET A 352 6.26 -14.43 -13.10
N MET A 353 5.19 -14.69 -12.35
CA MET A 353 5.21 -14.70 -10.89
C MET A 353 5.99 -15.88 -10.29
N ASN A 354 6.14 -16.97 -11.02
CA ASN A 354 6.94 -18.14 -10.61
C ASN A 354 8.37 -18.13 -11.20
N SER A 355 8.75 -17.10 -11.94
CA SER A 355 10.08 -17.01 -12.54
C SER A 355 11.19 -16.94 -11.49
N GLU A 356 12.39 -17.40 -11.84
CA GLU A 356 13.59 -17.30 -11.00
C GLU A 356 13.87 -15.83 -10.60
N LYS A 357 13.60 -14.88 -11.50
CA LYS A 357 13.75 -13.45 -11.23
C LYS A 357 12.83 -13.00 -10.11
N GLN A 358 11.54 -13.39 -10.13
CA GLN A 358 10.60 -13.04 -9.07
C GLN A 358 10.95 -13.71 -7.74
N GLN A 359 11.42 -14.95 -7.76
CA GLN A 359 11.89 -15.65 -6.57
C GLN A 359 13.14 -14.99 -5.98
N THR A 360 14.07 -14.57 -6.83
CA THR A 360 15.27 -13.82 -6.41
C THR A 360 14.88 -12.49 -5.78
N PHE A 361 13.94 -11.76 -6.38
CA PHE A 361 13.39 -10.54 -5.81
C PHE A 361 12.72 -10.79 -4.45
N ALA A 362 11.89 -11.83 -4.34
CA ALA A 362 11.21 -12.21 -3.11
C ALA A 362 12.19 -12.46 -1.95
N ASN A 363 13.31 -13.10 -2.25
CA ASN A 363 14.36 -13.40 -1.29
C ASN A 363 15.15 -12.17 -0.83
N MET A 364 15.01 -11.00 -1.46
CA MET A 364 15.66 -9.76 -0.98
C MET A 364 15.24 -9.39 0.45
N LYS A 365 14.09 -9.87 0.92
CA LYS A 365 13.64 -9.65 2.31
C LYS A 365 14.60 -10.27 3.33
N THR A 366 15.02 -11.49 3.10
CA THR A 366 15.84 -12.28 4.03
C THR A 366 17.32 -12.29 3.67
N LYS A 367 17.63 -12.31 2.37
CA LYS A 367 19.02 -12.28 1.90
C LYS A 367 19.56 -10.85 1.91
N GLY A 368 20.82 -10.70 2.30
CA GLY A 368 21.50 -9.39 2.35
C GLY A 368 21.11 -8.50 3.55
N LEU A 369 20.47 -9.08 4.56
CA LEU A 369 20.31 -8.40 5.84
C LEU A 369 21.67 -8.35 6.57
N PRO A 370 22.09 -7.18 7.09
CA PRO A 370 23.31 -7.06 7.87
C PRO A 370 23.22 -7.88 9.16
N THR A 371 24.39 -8.25 9.68
CA THR A 371 24.52 -9.04 10.93
C THR A 371 23.70 -8.43 12.07
N GLN A 372 23.73 -7.10 12.20
CA GLN A 372 22.90 -6.37 13.17
C GLN A 372 21.41 -6.71 13.05
N CYS A 373 20.87 -6.89 11.85
CA CYS A 373 19.46 -7.25 11.64
C CYS A 373 19.18 -8.71 11.99
N GLN A 374 20.11 -9.62 11.62
CA GLN A 374 19.96 -11.05 11.88
C GLN A 374 19.96 -11.36 13.39
N GLN A 375 20.67 -10.57 14.19
CA GLN A 375 20.77 -10.70 15.66
C GLN A 375 19.79 -9.80 16.41
N CYS A 376 18.95 -9.05 15.70
CA CYS A 376 18.05 -8.08 16.33
C CYS A 376 16.87 -8.79 17.02
N LYS A 377 16.60 -8.44 18.29
CA LYS A 377 15.46 -8.96 19.06
C LYS A 377 14.09 -8.67 18.37
N TRP A 378 14.03 -7.63 17.53
CA TRP A 378 12.84 -7.20 16.81
C TRP A 378 12.78 -7.73 15.36
N GLN A 379 13.67 -8.66 14.99
CA GLN A 379 13.70 -9.19 13.64
C GLN A 379 12.38 -9.86 13.23
N PHE A 380 11.71 -10.54 14.17
CA PHE A 380 10.40 -11.19 13.96
C PHE A 380 9.27 -10.20 13.59
N ALA A 381 9.37 -8.94 14.02
CA ALA A 381 8.38 -7.90 13.77
C ALA A 381 8.75 -7.00 12.58
N CYS A 382 10.06 -6.76 12.37
CA CYS A 382 10.59 -5.84 11.37
C CYS A 382 10.88 -6.52 10.03
N HIS A 383 11.44 -7.75 10.06
CA HIS A 383 11.93 -8.47 8.87
C HIS A 383 12.86 -7.64 7.97
N GLY A 384 13.53 -6.60 8.55
CA GLY A 384 14.37 -5.65 7.82
C GLY A 384 13.60 -4.65 6.95
N GLU A 385 12.30 -4.55 7.10
CA GLU A 385 11.38 -3.66 6.38
C GLU A 385 11.54 -3.72 4.85
N CYS A 386 11.13 -2.70 4.08
CA CYS A 386 11.17 -2.71 2.62
C CYS A 386 12.61 -2.65 2.09
N PRO A 387 13.01 -3.53 1.16
CA PRO A 387 14.34 -3.47 0.53
C PRO A 387 14.63 -2.12 -0.15
N ARG A 388 13.62 -1.37 -0.58
CA ARG A 388 13.77 -0.03 -1.15
C ARG A 388 14.49 0.94 -0.20
N ASN A 389 14.27 0.81 1.09
CA ASN A 389 14.81 1.71 2.11
C ASN A 389 16.12 1.20 2.75
N ARG A 390 16.72 0.11 2.22
CA ARG A 390 17.91 -0.52 2.76
C ARG A 390 19.21 0.01 2.15
N PHE A 391 19.41 1.31 2.18
CA PHE A 391 20.59 1.99 1.65
C PHE A 391 21.53 2.55 2.74
N ALA A 392 21.14 2.41 4.01
CA ALA A 392 21.99 2.80 5.14
C ALA A 392 23.03 1.71 5.47
N GLN A 393 24.01 2.09 6.28
CA GLN A 393 25.03 1.20 6.82
C GLN A 393 24.87 1.06 8.34
N THR A 394 25.31 -0.07 8.86
CA THR A 394 25.44 -0.26 10.32
C THR A 394 26.59 0.59 10.86
N ALA A 395 26.73 0.69 12.19
CA ALA A 395 27.78 1.47 12.83
C ALA A 395 29.19 0.97 12.49
N ASP A 396 29.34 -0.31 12.18
CA ASP A 396 30.59 -0.97 11.72
C ASP A 396 30.74 -1.01 10.19
N GLY A 397 29.84 -0.31 9.45
CA GLY A 397 29.95 -0.10 8.00
C GLY A 397 29.34 -1.19 7.13
N GLU A 398 28.64 -2.20 7.70
CA GLU A 398 27.96 -3.23 6.92
C GLU A 398 26.77 -2.63 6.17
N PRO A 399 26.63 -2.83 4.84
CA PRO A 399 25.57 -2.25 4.04
C PRO A 399 24.25 -3.00 4.20
N GLY A 400 23.13 -2.41 3.73
CA GLY A 400 21.82 -3.06 3.67
C GLY A 400 20.95 -2.82 4.90
N LEU A 401 21.34 -1.90 5.78
CA LEU A 401 20.48 -1.45 6.88
C LEU A 401 19.34 -0.58 6.35
N ASN A 402 18.14 -0.83 6.85
CA ASN A 402 17.01 0.05 6.55
C ASN A 402 17.24 1.44 7.16
N TYR A 403 16.99 2.47 6.36
CA TYR A 403 17.17 3.87 6.80
C TYR A 403 16.33 4.20 8.04
N LEU A 404 15.11 3.70 8.13
CA LEU A 404 14.20 3.93 9.27
C LEU A 404 14.41 2.97 10.45
N CYS A 405 15.50 2.19 10.48
CA CYS A 405 15.75 1.16 11.49
C CYS A 405 15.61 1.67 12.93
N LEU A 406 16.17 2.85 13.24
CA LEU A 406 16.08 3.44 14.58
C LEU A 406 14.63 3.75 14.98
N GLY A 407 13.83 4.25 14.04
CA GLY A 407 12.42 4.55 14.27
C GLY A 407 11.61 3.29 14.57
N TYR A 408 11.79 2.23 13.80
CA TYR A 408 11.12 0.96 14.05
C TYR A 408 11.55 0.31 15.37
N LYS A 409 12.85 0.32 15.68
CA LYS A 409 13.34 -0.15 16.99
C LYS A 409 12.67 0.60 18.14
N LYS A 410 12.57 1.93 18.02
CA LYS A 410 11.91 2.78 19.03
C LYS A 410 10.44 2.40 19.20
N LEU A 411 9.70 2.23 18.10
CA LEU A 411 8.30 1.80 18.14
C LEU A 411 8.16 0.45 18.84
N PHE A 412 8.90 -0.57 18.38
CA PHE A 412 8.75 -1.94 18.93
C PHE A 412 9.14 -2.02 20.38
N GLU A 413 10.15 -1.27 20.81
CA GLU A 413 10.52 -1.18 22.23
C GLU A 413 9.43 -0.51 23.06
N HIS A 414 8.87 0.58 22.57
CA HIS A 414 7.82 1.36 23.19
C HIS A 414 6.51 0.57 23.32
N CYS A 415 6.11 -0.14 22.30
CA CYS A 415 4.81 -0.83 22.25
C CYS A 415 4.84 -2.28 22.78
N SER A 416 6.02 -2.88 23.02
CA SER A 416 6.17 -4.33 23.22
C SER A 416 5.28 -4.89 24.33
N SER A 417 5.24 -4.28 25.52
CA SER A 417 4.43 -4.76 26.64
C SER A 417 2.93 -4.68 26.34
N ARG A 418 2.51 -3.64 25.63
CA ARG A 418 1.11 -3.45 25.25
C ARG A 418 0.72 -4.38 24.10
N MET A 419 1.64 -4.69 23.18
CA MET A 419 1.42 -5.70 22.13
C MET A 419 1.26 -7.11 22.72
N GLU A 420 1.99 -7.47 23.80
CA GLU A 420 1.74 -8.75 24.49
C GLU A 420 0.33 -8.78 25.12
N ILE A 421 -0.13 -7.70 25.74
CA ILE A 421 -1.50 -7.61 26.25
C ILE A 421 -2.54 -7.75 25.13
N LEU A 422 -2.33 -7.07 24.00
CA LEU A 422 -3.24 -7.19 22.85
C LEU A 422 -3.23 -8.60 22.25
N LYS A 423 -2.06 -9.24 22.19
CA LYS A 423 -1.92 -10.63 21.77
C LYS A 423 -2.70 -11.58 22.66
N GLU A 424 -2.64 -11.42 23.98
CA GLU A 424 -3.43 -12.23 24.93
C GLU A 424 -4.94 -12.00 24.75
N ARG A 425 -5.34 -10.78 24.37
CA ARG A 425 -6.75 -10.41 24.21
C ARG A 425 -7.34 -10.87 22.86
N PHE A 426 -6.56 -10.88 21.78
CA PHE A 426 -7.03 -11.08 20.41
C PHE A 426 -6.36 -12.26 19.67
N GLY A 427 -5.32 -12.87 20.21
CA GLY A 427 -4.59 -14.03 19.67
C GLY A 427 -5.03 -15.38 20.25
#